data_8754b87f36ac9cf5c7a40fcf8166129c
#
_entry.id   8754b87f36ac9cf5c7a40fcf8166129c
#
_cell.length_a   1.000
_cell.length_b   1.000
_cell.length_c   1.000
_cell.angle_alpha   90.00
_cell.angle_beta   90.00
_cell.angle_gamma   90.00
#
_symmetry.space_group_name_H-M   'P 1'
#
loop_
_entity.id
_entity.type
_entity.pdbx_description
1 polymer ?
#
loop_
_entity_poly.entity_id
_entity_poly.type
_entity_poly.pdbx_seq_one_letter_code
_entity_poly.pdbx_strand_id
1 'polypeptide(L)'
;LTFGNVHGVYKPGNVKLRPELLGEIQAGIQAKYGTGPKPLDLVFHGGSGSTDEEIAVAVANGVIKMNIDTDTQYAFSRSVADSVLRGYDGFLKVDGEVGNKKVYDPRAWGKKAETAMAARVAEATQQLGSAGKSQS
;
A
#
# COMPACT_ATOMS: atom_id res chain seq x y z
N LEU A 1 3.74 18.85 1.74
CA LEU A 1 2.41 19.19 1.28
C LEU A 1 1.44 18.13 1.76
N THR A 2 0.35 18.50 2.44
CA THR A 2 -0.69 17.59 2.90
C THR A 2 -2.02 17.97 2.25
N PHE A 3 -2.85 16.97 1.97
CA PHE A 3 -4.17 17.14 1.38
C PHE A 3 -5.21 16.26 2.10
N GLY A 4 -5.04 16.11 3.42
CA GLY A 4 -5.88 15.27 4.28
C GLY A 4 -5.29 13.89 4.56
N ASN A 5 -4.15 13.57 3.93
CA ASN A 5 -3.46 12.29 4.13
C ASN A 5 -2.83 12.19 5.51
N VAL A 6 -2.93 11.01 6.09
CA VAL A 6 -2.45 10.67 7.44
C VAL A 6 -1.85 9.26 7.43
N HIS A 7 -0.98 8.97 8.39
CA HIS A 7 -0.37 7.66 8.55
C HIS A 7 -1.16 6.78 9.52
N GLY A 8 -1.27 5.50 9.23
CA GLY A 8 -1.85 4.50 10.11
C GLY A 8 -3.17 3.91 9.62
N VAL A 9 -3.89 3.25 10.54
CA VAL A 9 -5.20 2.63 10.27
C VAL A 9 -6.30 3.53 10.83
N TYR A 10 -7.25 3.89 10.00
CA TYR A 10 -8.38 4.76 10.37
C TYR A 10 -9.71 4.06 10.13
N LYS A 11 -10.70 4.42 10.94
CA LYS A 11 -12.07 4.00 10.65
C LYS A 11 -12.56 4.66 9.37
N PRO A 12 -13.32 3.97 8.52
CA PRO A 12 -13.92 4.57 7.33
C PRO A 12 -14.63 5.89 7.64
N GLY A 13 -14.37 6.91 6.84
CA GLY A 13 -14.96 8.24 7.00
C GLY A 13 -14.24 9.21 7.95
N ASN A 14 -13.23 8.75 8.70
CA ASN A 14 -12.45 9.63 9.58
C ASN A 14 -11.36 10.41 8.85
N VAL A 15 -10.97 9.95 7.66
CA VAL A 15 -10.01 10.63 6.80
C VAL A 15 -10.73 11.04 5.53
N LYS A 16 -10.65 12.32 5.19
CA LYS A 16 -11.15 12.88 3.94
C LYS A 16 -9.97 13.44 3.16
N LEU A 17 -9.56 12.74 2.14
CA LEU A 17 -8.58 13.24 1.21
C LEU A 17 -9.20 14.34 0.34
N ARG A 18 -8.37 15.31 -0.01
CA ARG A 18 -8.70 16.40 -0.94
C ARG A 18 -7.62 16.50 -2.02
N PRO A 19 -7.48 15.50 -2.87
CA PRO A 19 -6.42 15.45 -3.87
C PRO A 19 -6.56 16.54 -4.95
N GLU A 20 -7.73 17.15 -5.09
CA GLU A 20 -7.97 18.33 -5.92
C GLU A 20 -7.12 19.55 -5.51
N LEU A 21 -6.79 19.68 -4.21
CA LEU A 21 -5.91 20.74 -3.70
C LEU A 21 -4.52 20.72 -4.34
N LEU A 22 -4.05 19.53 -4.75
CA LEU A 22 -2.77 19.40 -5.44
C LEU A 22 -2.79 20.15 -6.77
N GLY A 23 -3.90 20.05 -7.52
CA GLY A 23 -4.08 20.77 -8.76
C GLY A 23 -4.15 22.30 -8.56
N GLU A 24 -4.86 22.74 -7.53
CA GLU A 24 -4.95 24.18 -7.18
C GLU A 24 -3.57 24.76 -6.84
N ILE A 25 -2.76 24.03 -6.09
CA ILE A 25 -1.40 24.42 -5.72
C ILE A 25 -0.50 24.48 -6.96
N GLN A 26 -0.54 23.47 -7.82
CA GLN A 26 0.22 23.44 -9.08
C GLN A 26 -0.14 24.66 -9.95
N ALA A 27 -1.42 24.94 -10.13
CA ALA A 27 -1.90 26.08 -10.89
C ALA A 27 -1.49 27.43 -10.28
N GLY A 28 -1.54 27.55 -8.94
CA GLY A 28 -1.11 28.75 -8.24
C GLY A 28 0.37 29.06 -8.43
N ILE A 29 1.22 28.02 -8.40
CA ILE A 29 2.66 28.17 -8.64
C ILE A 29 2.93 28.52 -10.10
N GLN A 30 2.28 27.85 -11.03
CA GLN A 30 2.38 28.17 -12.45
C GLN A 30 2.02 29.65 -12.72
N ALA A 31 0.91 30.12 -12.18
CA ALA A 31 0.46 31.49 -12.36
C ALA A 31 1.45 32.51 -11.75
N LYS A 32 1.99 32.20 -10.57
CA LYS A 32 2.89 33.11 -9.84
C LYS A 32 4.28 33.22 -10.46
N TYR A 33 4.81 32.10 -10.97
CA TYR A 33 6.22 32.02 -11.39
C TYR A 33 6.40 31.80 -12.90
N GLY A 34 5.31 31.72 -13.68
CA GLY A 34 5.40 31.52 -15.13
C GLY A 34 5.98 30.17 -15.55
N THR A 35 5.83 29.14 -14.72
CA THR A 35 6.32 27.78 -15.00
C THR A 35 5.43 27.04 -15.98
N GLY A 36 5.89 25.89 -16.48
CA GLY A 36 5.04 24.93 -17.19
C GLY A 36 3.94 24.34 -16.26
N PRO A 37 3.01 23.57 -16.81
CA PRO A 37 1.97 22.90 -16.02
C PRO A 37 2.58 21.87 -15.06
N LYS A 38 2.04 21.77 -13.85
CA LYS A 38 2.46 20.83 -12.79
C LYS A 38 3.97 20.93 -12.46
N PRO A 39 4.46 22.12 -12.03
CA PRO A 39 5.87 22.35 -11.81
C PRO A 39 6.48 21.60 -10.61
N LEU A 40 5.64 21.03 -9.73
CA LEU A 40 6.11 20.31 -8.56
C LEU A 40 5.97 18.79 -8.76
N ASP A 41 7.05 18.08 -8.42
CA ASP A 41 7.02 16.64 -8.18
C ASP A 41 6.53 16.38 -6.76
N LEU A 42 5.38 15.71 -6.62
CA LEU A 42 4.72 15.52 -5.33
C LEU A 42 4.87 14.09 -4.83
N VAL A 43 5.00 13.96 -3.51
CA VAL A 43 5.01 12.66 -2.82
C VAL A 43 3.75 12.53 -1.98
N PHE A 44 3.00 11.46 -2.21
CA PHE A 44 1.84 11.08 -1.42
C PHE A 44 2.29 10.20 -0.26
N HIS A 45 2.36 10.76 0.94
CA HIS A 45 2.59 10.02 2.18
C HIS A 45 1.29 9.47 2.74
N GLY A 46 1.34 8.31 3.40
CA GLY A 46 0.17 7.72 4.04
C GLY A 46 -0.91 7.29 3.04
N GLY A 47 -0.52 6.65 1.94
CA GLY A 47 -1.43 6.26 0.87
C GLY A 47 -2.29 5.03 1.15
N SER A 48 -2.00 4.26 2.22
CA SER A 48 -2.79 3.09 2.60
C SER A 48 -4.24 3.48 2.93
N GLY A 49 -5.20 2.71 2.39
CA GLY A 49 -6.64 2.96 2.60
C GLY A 49 -7.25 4.05 1.71
N SER A 50 -6.49 4.63 0.77
CA SER A 50 -7.03 5.54 -0.25
C SER A 50 -7.83 4.78 -1.31
N THR A 51 -8.86 5.42 -1.88
CA THR A 51 -9.62 4.85 -2.99
C THR A 51 -8.87 4.99 -4.31
N ASP A 52 -9.25 4.18 -5.30
CA ASP A 52 -8.66 4.24 -6.65
C ASP A 52 -8.86 5.62 -7.29
N GLU A 53 -10.03 6.24 -7.06
CA GLU A 53 -10.37 7.58 -7.56
C GLU A 53 -9.47 8.65 -6.93
N GLU A 54 -9.25 8.59 -5.61
CA GLU A 54 -8.38 9.53 -4.90
C GLU A 54 -6.94 9.42 -5.38
N ILE A 55 -6.45 8.19 -5.60
CA ILE A 55 -5.12 7.93 -6.15
C ILE A 55 -5.01 8.47 -7.58
N ALA A 56 -6.00 8.19 -8.43
CA ALA A 56 -6.02 8.67 -9.81
C ALA A 56 -5.98 10.20 -9.90
N VAL A 57 -6.77 10.90 -9.06
CA VAL A 57 -6.75 12.37 -9.00
C VAL A 57 -5.40 12.89 -8.50
N ALA A 58 -4.81 12.25 -7.49
CA ALA A 58 -3.50 12.65 -6.97
C ALA A 58 -2.39 12.49 -8.04
N VAL A 59 -2.36 11.35 -8.74
CA VAL A 59 -1.42 11.11 -9.85
C VAL A 59 -1.64 12.10 -10.98
N ALA A 60 -2.89 12.35 -11.36
CA ALA A 60 -3.22 13.35 -12.39
C ALA A 60 -2.75 14.76 -12.01
N ASN A 61 -2.61 15.07 -10.73
CA ASN A 61 -2.15 16.36 -10.23
C ASN A 61 -0.64 16.42 -9.86
N GLY A 62 0.17 15.46 -10.31
CA GLY A 62 1.62 15.52 -10.22
C GLY A 62 2.24 14.73 -9.06
N VAL A 63 1.51 13.79 -8.45
CA VAL A 63 2.10 12.80 -7.56
C VAL A 63 2.93 11.82 -8.40
N ILE A 64 4.23 11.76 -8.11
CA ILE A 64 5.19 10.87 -8.78
C ILE A 64 5.62 9.70 -7.90
N LYS A 65 5.31 9.75 -6.61
CA LYS A 65 5.64 8.71 -5.64
C LYS A 65 4.55 8.62 -4.59
N MET A 66 4.15 7.41 -4.23
CA MET A 66 3.23 7.14 -3.13
C MET A 66 3.86 6.17 -2.13
N ASN A 67 3.75 6.47 -0.85
CA ASN A 67 4.20 5.59 0.23
C ASN A 67 3.03 4.76 0.74
N ILE A 68 3.17 3.43 0.65
CA ILE A 68 2.20 2.45 1.14
C ILE A 68 2.95 1.52 2.10
N ASP A 69 2.49 1.40 3.34
CA ASP A 69 3.09 0.53 4.35
C ASP A 69 2.03 -0.37 5.01
N THR A 70 1.02 0.21 5.61
CA THR A 70 -0.01 -0.51 6.39
C THR A 70 -0.67 -1.63 5.59
N ASP A 71 -1.04 -1.41 4.34
CA ASP A 71 -1.71 -2.41 3.49
C ASP A 71 -0.77 -3.58 3.15
N THR A 72 0.50 -3.30 2.89
CA THR A 72 1.48 -4.35 2.59
C THR A 72 1.82 -5.16 3.83
N GLN A 73 1.97 -4.52 4.99
CA GLN A 73 2.12 -5.20 6.28
C GLN A 73 0.91 -6.09 6.57
N TYR A 74 -0.30 -5.58 6.36
CA TYR A 74 -1.52 -6.32 6.61
C TYR A 74 -1.64 -7.55 5.69
N ALA A 75 -1.36 -7.41 4.41
CA ALA A 75 -1.38 -8.51 3.45
C ALA A 75 -0.44 -9.64 3.87
N PHE A 76 0.78 -9.30 4.30
CA PHE A 76 1.75 -10.26 4.81
C PHE A 76 1.27 -10.91 6.10
N SER A 77 0.97 -10.11 7.12
CA SER A 77 0.63 -10.56 8.47
C SER A 77 -0.66 -11.38 8.51
N ARG A 78 -1.68 -11.00 7.72
CA ARG A 78 -2.93 -11.77 7.62
C ARG A 78 -2.68 -13.17 7.06
N SER A 79 -1.81 -13.31 6.06
CA SER A 79 -1.47 -14.61 5.47
C SER A 79 -0.72 -15.51 6.46
N VAL A 80 0.17 -14.92 7.28
CA VAL A 80 0.84 -15.64 8.37
C VAL A 80 -0.19 -16.12 9.40
N ALA A 81 -1.07 -15.23 9.87
CA ALA A 81 -2.10 -15.56 10.85
C ALA A 81 -3.03 -16.67 10.34
N ASP A 82 -3.50 -16.60 9.08
CA ASP A 82 -4.33 -17.65 8.47
C ASP A 82 -3.60 -19.00 8.46
N SER A 83 -2.32 -19.01 8.11
CA SER A 83 -1.51 -20.24 8.08
C SER A 83 -1.36 -20.86 9.47
N VAL A 84 -1.11 -20.04 10.50
CA VAL A 84 -0.97 -20.51 11.89
C VAL A 84 -2.29 -21.01 12.43
N LEU A 85 -3.36 -20.25 12.28
CA LEU A 85 -4.68 -20.61 12.85
C LEU A 85 -5.27 -21.86 12.19
N ARG A 86 -5.14 -22.01 10.86
CA ARG A 86 -5.61 -23.22 10.16
C ARG A 86 -4.71 -24.43 10.39
N GLY A 87 -3.44 -24.21 10.66
CA GLY A 87 -2.45 -25.25 10.89
C GLY A 87 -2.09 -25.44 12.37
N TYR A 88 -2.95 -25.03 13.31
CA TYR A 88 -2.66 -24.94 14.73
C TYR A 88 -2.00 -26.23 15.29
N ASP A 89 -2.61 -27.38 15.07
CA ASP A 89 -2.07 -28.68 15.54
C ASP A 89 -0.74 -29.07 14.87
N GLY A 90 -0.50 -28.57 13.65
CA GLY A 90 0.75 -28.76 12.94
C GLY A 90 1.90 -27.86 13.46
N PHE A 91 1.57 -26.70 14.03
CA PHE A 91 2.54 -25.77 14.60
C PHE A 91 2.94 -26.16 16.03
N LEU A 92 2.05 -26.78 16.79
CA LEU A 92 2.24 -27.10 18.20
C LEU A 92 2.54 -28.58 18.43
N LYS A 93 3.27 -28.85 19.50
CA LYS A 93 3.32 -30.17 20.09
C LYS A 93 2.07 -30.34 20.96
N VAL A 94 1.30 -31.37 20.70
CA VAL A 94 0.16 -31.75 21.51
C VAL A 94 0.47 -33.11 22.14
N ASP A 95 0.35 -33.23 23.46
CA ASP A 95 0.51 -34.48 24.21
C ASP A 95 1.80 -35.29 23.92
N GLY A 96 2.94 -34.57 23.80
CA GLY A 96 4.24 -35.19 23.54
C GLY A 96 4.53 -35.48 22.08
N GLU A 97 3.59 -35.21 21.19
CA GLU A 97 3.77 -35.37 19.76
C GLU A 97 4.64 -34.26 19.15
N VAL A 98 5.24 -34.53 18.00
CA VAL A 98 6.02 -33.56 17.24
C VAL A 98 5.12 -32.87 16.26
N GLY A 99 5.15 -31.53 16.19
CA GLY A 99 4.43 -30.78 15.19
C GLY A 99 4.79 -31.20 13.74
N ASN A 100 3.92 -30.89 12.81
CA ASN A 100 4.12 -31.21 11.40
C ASN A 100 5.07 -30.21 10.74
N LYS A 101 6.30 -30.65 10.42
CA LYS A 101 7.31 -29.79 9.81
C LYS A 101 6.83 -29.12 8.51
N LYS A 102 6.03 -29.78 7.71
CA LYS A 102 5.46 -29.19 6.47
C LYS A 102 4.54 -28.02 6.75
N VAL A 103 3.98 -27.92 7.95
CA VAL A 103 3.08 -26.84 8.37
C VAL A 103 3.86 -25.72 9.05
N TYR A 104 4.73 -26.04 10.02
CA TYR A 104 5.42 -25.02 10.79
C TYR A 104 6.70 -24.49 10.14
N ASP A 105 7.21 -25.09 9.06
CA ASP A 105 8.39 -24.60 8.36
C ASP A 105 8.16 -23.17 7.85
N PRO A 106 9.00 -22.18 8.26
CA PRO A 106 8.86 -20.80 7.81
C PRO A 106 8.81 -20.63 6.29
N ARG A 107 9.51 -21.49 5.56
CA ARG A 107 9.48 -21.46 4.08
C ARG A 107 8.11 -21.78 3.50
N ALA A 108 7.29 -22.56 4.21
CA ALA A 108 5.94 -22.91 3.76
C ALA A 108 4.96 -21.75 3.96
N TRP A 109 4.84 -21.26 5.21
CA TRP A 109 3.92 -20.16 5.49
C TRP A 109 4.46 -18.78 5.05
N GLY A 110 5.80 -18.59 5.09
CA GLY A 110 6.42 -17.39 4.59
C GLY A 110 6.22 -17.21 3.08
N LYS A 111 6.28 -18.27 2.29
CA LYS A 111 6.00 -18.20 0.86
C LYS A 111 4.57 -17.73 0.55
N LYS A 112 3.59 -18.16 1.35
CA LYS A 112 2.21 -17.66 1.21
C LYS A 112 2.12 -16.16 1.53
N ALA A 113 2.83 -15.72 2.57
CA ALA A 113 2.87 -14.32 2.96
C ALA A 113 3.57 -13.44 1.90
N GLU A 114 4.67 -13.89 1.31
CA GLU A 114 5.33 -13.23 0.18
C GLU A 114 4.36 -13.08 -1.02
N THR A 115 3.63 -14.15 -1.35
CA THR A 115 2.67 -14.11 -2.45
C THR A 115 1.55 -13.11 -2.20
N ALA A 116 1.01 -13.06 -0.96
CA ALA A 116 -0.03 -12.10 -0.60
C ALA A 116 0.48 -10.65 -0.66
N MET A 117 1.68 -10.40 -0.16
CA MET A 117 2.31 -9.08 -0.22
C MET A 117 2.62 -8.68 -1.67
N ALA A 118 3.16 -9.60 -2.48
CA ALA A 118 3.45 -9.33 -3.89
C ALA A 118 2.18 -8.97 -4.68
N ALA A 119 1.06 -9.66 -4.41
CA ALA A 119 -0.22 -9.33 -5.02
C ALA A 119 -0.67 -7.91 -4.68
N ARG A 120 -0.55 -7.49 -3.40
CA ARG A 120 -0.91 -6.12 -2.98
C ARG A 120 0.02 -5.07 -3.61
N VAL A 121 1.31 -5.35 -3.75
CA VAL A 121 2.26 -4.47 -4.44
C VAL A 121 1.92 -4.36 -5.93
N ALA A 122 1.59 -5.48 -6.59
CA ALA A 122 1.17 -5.47 -8.00
C ALA A 122 -0.10 -4.63 -8.21
N GLU A 123 -1.09 -4.74 -7.32
CA GLU A 123 -2.28 -3.89 -7.33
C GLU A 123 -1.91 -2.41 -7.23
N ALA A 124 -1.05 -2.03 -6.28
CA ALA A 124 -0.59 -0.65 -6.13
C ALA A 124 0.11 -0.12 -7.40
N THR A 125 0.91 -0.94 -8.08
CA THR A 125 1.54 -0.53 -9.35
C THR A 125 0.53 -0.27 -10.47
N GLN A 126 -0.58 -1.02 -10.48
CA GLN A 126 -1.69 -0.78 -11.41
C GLN A 126 -2.42 0.52 -11.08
N GLN A 127 -2.77 0.74 -9.80
CA GLN A 127 -3.43 1.96 -9.31
C GLN A 127 -2.62 3.21 -9.66
N LEU A 128 -1.30 3.15 -9.54
CA LEU A 128 -0.38 4.24 -9.86
C LEU A 128 -0.08 4.38 -11.37
N GLY A 129 -0.61 3.49 -12.21
CA GLY A 129 -0.32 3.49 -13.65
C GLY A 129 1.15 3.21 -13.99
N SER A 130 1.91 2.58 -13.08
CA SER A 130 3.33 2.25 -13.24
C SER A 130 3.59 0.82 -13.68
N ALA A 131 2.56 -0.02 -13.75
CA ALA A 131 2.68 -1.39 -14.24
C ALA A 131 3.28 -1.42 -15.66
N GLY A 132 4.30 -2.26 -15.88
CA GLY A 132 4.98 -2.38 -17.16
C GLY A 132 5.89 -1.21 -17.54
N LYS A 133 6.15 -0.27 -16.63
CA LYS A 133 7.01 0.90 -16.85
C LYS A 133 8.33 0.84 -16.07
N SER A 134 8.80 -0.36 -15.75
CA SER A 134 10.12 -0.54 -15.14
C SER A 134 11.20 0.02 -16.06
N GLN A 135 12.07 0.86 -15.51
CA GLN A 135 13.30 1.23 -16.21
C GLN A 135 14.25 0.05 -16.12
N SER A 136 14.60 -0.50 -17.27
CA SER A 136 15.63 -1.54 -17.42
C SER A 136 17.03 -0.95 -17.30
#